data_c172b71043a94d9eca6c83057941293b
#
_entry.id   c172b71043a94d9eca6c83057941293b
#
_cell.length_a   1.000
_cell.length_b   1.000
_cell.length_c   1.000
_cell.angle_alpha   90.00
_cell.angle_beta   90.00
_cell.angle_gamma   90.00
#
_symmetry.space_group_name_H-M   'P 1'
#
loop_
_entity.id
_entity.type
_entity.pdbx_description
1 polymer ?
#
loop_
_entity_poly.entity_id
_entity_poly.type
_entity_poly.pdbx_seq_one_letter_code
_entity_poly.pdbx_strand_id
1 'polypeptide(L)'
;MKHSDSFVVTVDKEDNYHLIDHLELNKYALKAQVDPASGSKYTPSEELLKGNNILDPKYNPYYLVQLLDLYTYHASCVEAVAVDSTGISYSLKPVEGVEPIDAEKARLEEVLNNSTPSINTQLQRMVYDRRSIGYGAIEIIRDTTSKSDIKRLKHIPAHTLRRHTDQKRVVHINSLGKKVWFVIYGKNYNDDGELCDIDADTGEFKPYNSLAPHQRANELLWSMEYAPGTDYYGRPPIISCLGSIKGDISAVRYNYSFFENYGMPKFAVTVTGDFADYDVDPTDEDYDVTQTLRYRISQQIREVIKNPHSAICITIPSEGEEGNVDLKITPLSVQTEEGHFRMYRKDTRDEVIHSHHVDPSRLGIYDAGSLNGGNSDNTMASYKYGTIAPIKAECEALINLIAKELEVNTWRFCIEDVAPIDYNKDLALADFLFARGAMTIKDLIDNFGNKFGLDIQGEEEDYYLNARYLNGVPLEQVWNQTEDNPYLEVDSILASLEGNLNESIEGEEADIEKQD
;
A
#
# COMPACT_ATOMS: atom_id res chain seq x y z
N MET A 1 -29.93 23.13 -14.09
CA MET A 1 -29.11 22.81 -12.90
C MET A 1 -27.96 21.93 -13.37
N LYS A 2 -26.76 22.44 -13.41
CA LYS A 2 -25.56 21.62 -13.68
C LYS A 2 -25.26 20.83 -12.40
N HIS A 3 -25.45 19.54 -12.42
CA HIS A 3 -24.97 18.68 -11.35
C HIS A 3 -23.44 18.77 -11.37
N SER A 4 -22.85 19.47 -10.39
CA SER A 4 -21.43 19.37 -10.14
C SER A 4 -21.21 18.06 -9.39
N ASP A 5 -20.71 17.06 -10.10
CA ASP A 5 -20.27 15.80 -9.48
C ASP A 5 -18.93 16.01 -8.80
N SER A 6 -18.90 16.75 -7.69
CA SER A 6 -17.70 16.98 -6.90
C SER A 6 -17.37 15.77 -6.06
N PHE A 7 -16.11 15.38 -5.97
CA PHE A 7 -15.74 14.07 -5.48
C PHE A 7 -14.70 14.06 -4.34
N VAL A 8 -13.79 14.99 -4.25
CA VAL A 8 -12.77 15.03 -3.20
C VAL A 8 -13.05 16.16 -2.25
N VAL A 9 -13.04 15.85 -0.95
CA VAL A 9 -13.18 16.85 0.10
C VAL A 9 -11.79 17.24 0.58
N THR A 10 -11.42 18.48 0.36
CA THR A 10 -10.26 19.08 1.03
C THR A 10 -10.75 20.02 2.12
N VAL A 11 -10.08 20.02 3.27
CA VAL A 11 -10.35 20.93 4.37
C VAL A 11 -9.35 22.09 4.28
N ASP A 12 -9.84 23.31 4.22
CA ASP A 12 -8.97 24.48 4.27
C ASP A 12 -8.62 24.88 5.73
N LYS A 13 -7.83 25.94 5.90
CA LYS A 13 -7.41 26.41 7.22
C LYS A 13 -8.54 27.01 8.07
N GLU A 14 -9.73 27.13 7.51
CA GLU A 14 -10.93 27.69 8.16
C GLU A 14 -11.98 26.60 8.41
N ASP A 15 -11.59 25.32 8.37
CA ASP A 15 -12.46 24.13 8.51
C ASP A 15 -13.58 24.01 7.45
N ASN A 16 -13.43 24.69 6.31
CA ASN A 16 -14.35 24.53 5.20
C ASN A 16 -13.96 23.32 4.33
N TYR A 17 -14.94 22.51 4.00
CA TYR A 17 -14.78 21.35 3.14
C TYR A 17 -14.91 21.75 1.67
N HIS A 18 -13.83 21.64 0.91
CA HIS A 18 -13.84 21.87 -0.53
C HIS A 18 -13.95 20.53 -1.26
N LEU A 19 -14.93 20.46 -2.16
CA LEU A 19 -15.14 19.30 -3.02
C LEU A 19 -14.33 19.48 -4.31
N ILE A 20 -13.35 18.63 -4.53
CA ILE A 20 -12.61 18.62 -5.79
C ILE A 20 -13.49 17.98 -6.87
N ASP A 21 -13.56 18.62 -8.02
CA ASP A 21 -14.45 18.23 -9.10
C ASP A 21 -14.09 16.82 -9.62
N HIS A 22 -15.05 15.92 -9.50
CA HIS A 22 -15.00 14.56 -10.00
C HIS A 22 -14.79 14.47 -11.51
N LEU A 23 -15.22 15.49 -12.26
CA LEU A 23 -15.03 15.54 -13.71
C LEU A 23 -13.54 15.48 -14.11
N GLU A 24 -12.63 15.97 -13.28
CA GLU A 24 -11.21 15.88 -13.57
C GLU A 24 -10.68 14.45 -13.40
N LEU A 25 -11.01 13.75 -12.32
CA LEU A 25 -10.64 12.34 -12.15
C LEU A 25 -11.29 11.45 -13.22
N ASN A 26 -12.58 11.68 -13.54
CA ASN A 26 -13.26 10.96 -14.61
C ASN A 26 -12.76 11.35 -16.01
N LYS A 27 -12.35 12.61 -16.24
CA LYS A 27 -11.73 13.01 -17.50
C LYS A 27 -10.49 12.16 -17.82
N TYR A 28 -9.70 11.86 -16.82
CA TYR A 28 -8.52 11.00 -16.97
C TYR A 28 -8.89 9.51 -17.06
N ALA A 29 -9.90 9.05 -16.34
CA ALA A 29 -10.37 7.67 -16.39
C ALA A 29 -11.18 7.36 -17.67
N LEU A 30 -11.99 8.31 -18.19
CA LEU A 30 -12.83 8.14 -19.38
C LEU A 30 -12.08 8.38 -20.70
N LYS A 31 -10.99 9.14 -20.71
CA LYS A 31 -10.12 9.27 -21.90
C LYS A 31 -9.44 7.94 -22.30
N ALA A 32 -9.54 6.92 -21.46
CA ALA A 32 -9.12 5.57 -21.81
C ALA A 32 -10.14 4.79 -22.68
N GLN A 33 -11.36 5.28 -22.86
CA GLN A 33 -12.28 4.71 -23.81
C GLN A 33 -11.89 5.22 -25.21
N VAL A 34 -11.28 4.33 -25.98
CA VAL A 34 -11.04 4.54 -27.41
C VAL A 34 -12.40 4.78 -28.04
N ASP A 35 -12.59 5.96 -28.63
CA ASP A 35 -13.74 6.21 -29.48
C ASP A 35 -13.59 5.32 -30.73
N PRO A 36 -14.40 4.26 -30.88
CA PRO A 36 -14.25 3.34 -32.01
C PRO A 36 -14.57 3.98 -33.35
N ALA A 37 -15.12 5.20 -33.37
CA ALA A 37 -15.46 5.93 -34.60
C ALA A 37 -14.31 6.77 -35.16
N SER A 38 -13.27 7.00 -34.38
CA SER A 38 -12.16 7.87 -34.80
C SER A 38 -11.04 7.09 -35.42
N GLY A 39 -11.08 6.14 -36.21
CA GLY A 39 -10.00 5.50 -37.01
C GLY A 39 -8.56 5.98 -36.74
N SER A 40 -8.32 6.62 -35.62
CA SER A 40 -7.11 7.33 -35.30
C SER A 40 -6.16 6.42 -34.54
N LYS A 41 -4.99 6.38 -35.08
CA LYS A 41 -3.72 6.00 -34.48
C LYS A 41 -3.76 6.16 -32.96
N TYR A 42 -3.26 5.16 -32.25
CA TYR A 42 -2.92 5.17 -30.83
C TYR A 42 -2.76 6.60 -30.31
N THR A 43 -3.75 7.11 -29.62
CA THR A 43 -3.55 8.30 -28.80
C THR A 43 -2.68 7.87 -27.64
N PRO A 44 -1.50 8.47 -27.44
CA PRO A 44 -0.70 8.16 -26.28
C PRO A 44 -1.57 8.36 -25.03
N SER A 45 -1.50 7.39 -24.12
CA SER A 45 -2.26 7.43 -22.86
C SER A 45 -1.83 8.57 -21.93
N GLU A 46 -0.88 9.40 -22.38
CA GLU A 46 -0.20 10.44 -21.67
C GLU A 46 -0.32 11.75 -22.45
N GLU A 47 -0.72 12.83 -21.78
CA GLU A 47 -0.90 14.13 -22.44
C GLU A 47 0.42 14.90 -22.51
N LEU A 48 0.72 15.44 -23.70
CA LEU A 48 1.86 16.34 -23.87
C LEU A 48 1.60 17.68 -23.16
N LEU A 49 2.44 18.03 -22.21
CA LEU A 49 2.50 19.38 -21.68
C LEU A 49 2.96 20.34 -22.78
N LYS A 50 2.14 21.34 -23.06
CA LYS A 50 2.36 22.31 -24.14
C LYS A 50 3.80 22.86 -24.11
N GLY A 51 4.59 22.53 -25.13
CA GLY A 51 5.79 23.26 -25.52
C GLY A 51 7.15 22.65 -25.13
N ASN A 52 7.24 21.52 -24.38
CA ASN A 52 8.53 21.00 -23.90
C ASN A 52 8.78 19.50 -24.08
N ASN A 53 7.97 18.80 -24.86
CA ASN A 53 8.05 17.33 -25.01
C ASN A 53 8.03 16.57 -23.67
N ILE A 54 7.40 17.15 -22.66
CA ILE A 54 7.19 16.57 -21.35
C ILE A 54 5.78 15.95 -21.32
N LEU A 55 5.68 14.74 -20.82
CA LEU A 55 4.42 14.00 -20.70
C LEU A 55 3.87 14.09 -19.29
N ASP A 56 2.59 14.37 -19.17
CA ASP A 56 1.87 14.18 -17.90
C ASP A 56 1.38 12.73 -17.78
N PRO A 57 1.40 12.15 -16.56
CA PRO A 57 0.82 10.85 -16.33
C PRO A 57 -0.69 10.88 -16.63
N LYS A 58 -1.21 9.76 -17.11
CA LYS A 58 -2.64 9.57 -17.42
C LYS A 58 -3.57 9.91 -16.24
N TYR A 59 -3.09 9.63 -15.02
CA TYR A 59 -3.78 9.93 -13.77
C TYR A 59 -3.00 10.98 -13.01
N ASN A 60 -3.68 12.01 -12.53
CA ASN A 60 -3.01 13.09 -11.82
C ASN A 60 -2.39 12.58 -10.50
N PRO A 61 -1.05 12.59 -10.36
CA PRO A 61 -0.38 12.01 -9.20
C PRO A 61 -0.67 12.77 -7.89
N TYR A 62 -0.99 14.06 -7.95
CA TYR A 62 -1.36 14.83 -6.75
C TYR A 62 -2.68 14.34 -6.15
N TYR A 63 -3.67 14.00 -6.99
CA TYR A 63 -4.93 13.45 -6.51
C TYR A 63 -4.76 12.03 -5.96
N LEU A 64 -3.87 11.23 -6.55
CA LEU A 64 -3.57 9.90 -6.04
C LEU A 64 -2.86 9.95 -4.69
N VAL A 65 -1.99 10.94 -4.46
CA VAL A 65 -1.41 11.18 -3.13
C VAL A 65 -2.48 11.59 -2.12
N GLN A 66 -3.37 12.53 -2.48
CA GLN A 66 -4.48 12.93 -1.60
C GLN A 66 -5.43 11.77 -1.26
N LEU A 67 -5.58 10.79 -2.14
CA LEU A 67 -6.40 9.61 -1.88
C LEU A 67 -5.88 8.78 -0.70
N LEU A 68 -4.57 8.79 -0.44
CA LEU A 68 -3.99 8.15 0.75
C LEU A 68 -4.50 8.77 2.06
N ASP A 69 -4.67 10.10 2.06
CA ASP A 69 -5.18 10.82 3.23
C ASP A 69 -6.69 10.58 3.44
N LEU A 70 -7.42 10.33 2.34
CA LEU A 70 -8.87 10.21 2.36
C LEU A 70 -9.39 8.79 2.57
N TYR A 71 -8.59 7.77 2.23
CA TYR A 71 -9.06 6.40 2.23
C TYR A 71 -8.10 5.44 2.94
N THR A 72 -8.42 5.16 4.20
CA THR A 72 -7.57 4.41 5.14
C THR A 72 -7.13 3.05 4.61
N TYR A 73 -8.04 2.27 4.00
CA TYR A 73 -7.68 0.94 3.50
C TYR A 73 -6.67 0.98 2.36
N HIS A 74 -6.77 1.99 1.49
CA HIS A 74 -5.75 2.22 0.45
C HIS A 74 -4.39 2.54 1.06
N ALA A 75 -4.35 3.50 1.97
CA ALA A 75 -3.11 3.89 2.65
C ALA A 75 -2.46 2.70 3.36
N SER A 76 -3.25 1.93 4.12
CA SER A 76 -2.75 0.74 4.85
C SER A 76 -2.22 -0.35 3.92
N CYS A 77 -2.86 -0.57 2.76
CA CYS A 77 -2.37 -1.52 1.76
C CYS A 77 -1.04 -1.08 1.15
N VAL A 78 -0.92 0.21 0.78
CA VAL A 78 0.32 0.77 0.21
C VAL A 78 1.46 0.67 1.22
N GLU A 79 1.20 1.03 2.49
CA GLU A 79 2.18 0.94 3.57
C GLU A 79 2.62 -0.50 3.82
N ALA A 80 1.68 -1.44 3.93
CA ALA A 80 1.99 -2.85 4.14
C ALA A 80 2.91 -3.41 3.05
N VAL A 81 2.58 -3.16 1.76
CA VAL A 81 3.41 -3.62 0.64
C VAL A 81 4.79 -2.96 0.66
N ALA A 82 4.86 -1.66 0.94
CA ALA A 82 6.15 -0.95 0.98
C ALA A 82 7.06 -1.47 2.09
N VAL A 83 6.53 -1.67 3.31
CA VAL A 83 7.28 -2.20 4.45
C VAL A 83 7.73 -3.64 4.19
N ASP A 84 6.80 -4.49 3.75
CA ASP A 84 7.09 -5.92 3.61
C ASP A 84 8.07 -6.22 2.46
N SER A 85 8.04 -5.41 1.38
CA SER A 85 8.95 -5.61 0.25
C SER A 85 10.36 -5.05 0.44
N THR A 86 10.53 -4.09 1.34
CA THR A 86 11.84 -3.44 1.56
C THR A 86 12.50 -3.82 2.88
N GLY A 87 11.79 -4.55 3.74
CA GLY A 87 12.32 -4.99 5.02
C GLY A 87 12.74 -3.85 5.94
N ILE A 88 13.26 -4.21 7.10
CA ILE A 88 13.82 -3.25 8.07
C ILE A 88 15.35 -3.20 8.02
N SER A 89 15.98 -4.24 7.46
CA SER A 89 17.43 -4.40 7.35
C SER A 89 17.80 -5.02 6.00
N TYR A 90 19.08 -4.95 5.70
CA TYR A 90 19.67 -5.62 4.54
C TYR A 90 20.93 -6.39 4.98
N SER A 91 21.32 -7.36 4.19
CA SER A 91 22.60 -8.07 4.33
C SER A 91 23.34 -8.07 3.00
N LEU A 92 24.66 -8.09 3.08
CA LEU A 92 25.52 -8.34 1.93
C LEU A 92 25.94 -9.79 1.97
N LYS A 93 25.49 -10.58 0.99
CA LYS A 93 25.79 -12.01 0.89
C LYS A 93 26.88 -12.25 -0.15
N PRO A 94 27.85 -13.12 0.11
CA PRO A 94 28.81 -13.51 -0.89
C PRO A 94 28.12 -14.20 -2.07
N VAL A 95 28.63 -13.97 -3.28
CA VAL A 95 28.16 -14.65 -4.49
C VAL A 95 28.68 -16.08 -4.49
N GLU A 96 27.80 -17.05 -4.72
CA GLU A 96 28.14 -18.45 -4.73
C GLU A 96 29.26 -18.77 -5.74
N GLY A 97 30.26 -19.54 -5.31
CA GLY A 97 31.35 -19.99 -6.16
C GLY A 97 32.46 -18.95 -6.42
N VAL A 98 32.39 -17.78 -5.77
CA VAL A 98 33.40 -16.73 -5.88
C VAL A 98 33.98 -16.44 -4.50
N GLU A 99 35.29 -16.29 -4.40
CA GLU A 99 35.96 -15.90 -3.15
C GLU A 99 35.58 -14.44 -2.79
N PRO A 100 35.04 -14.18 -1.59
CA PRO A 100 34.58 -12.85 -1.21
C PRO A 100 35.74 -11.88 -0.98
N ILE A 101 35.65 -10.67 -1.52
CA ILE A 101 36.63 -9.59 -1.39
C ILE A 101 36.08 -8.52 -0.45
N ASP A 102 36.64 -8.36 0.75
CA ASP A 102 36.14 -7.40 1.76
C ASP A 102 36.26 -5.94 1.31
N ALA A 103 37.24 -5.60 0.46
CA ALA A 103 37.36 -4.26 -0.09
C ALA A 103 36.19 -3.89 -1.01
N GLU A 104 35.57 -4.84 -1.71
CA GLU A 104 34.36 -4.63 -2.51
C GLU A 104 33.16 -4.38 -1.60
N LYS A 105 33.03 -5.18 -0.54
CA LYS A 105 32.00 -5.02 0.48
C LYS A 105 32.03 -3.62 1.09
N ALA A 106 33.20 -3.18 1.53
CA ALA A 106 33.40 -1.87 2.14
C ALA A 106 33.01 -0.71 1.21
N ARG A 107 33.30 -0.80 -0.11
CA ARG A 107 32.89 0.22 -1.08
C ARG A 107 31.37 0.34 -1.20
N LEU A 108 30.67 -0.78 -1.24
CA LEU A 108 29.21 -0.77 -1.30
C LEU A 108 28.60 -0.26 0.02
N GLU A 109 29.12 -0.74 1.16
CA GLU A 109 28.67 -0.29 2.48
C GLU A 109 28.85 1.21 2.68
N GLU A 110 29.93 1.82 2.16
CA GLU A 110 30.14 3.25 2.24
C GLU A 110 28.99 4.02 1.55
N VAL A 111 28.58 3.63 0.36
CA VAL A 111 27.48 4.29 -0.37
C VAL A 111 26.15 4.08 0.34
N LEU A 112 25.88 2.87 0.82
CA LEU A 112 24.63 2.54 1.50
C LEU A 112 24.50 3.27 2.84
N ASN A 113 25.58 3.33 3.64
CA ASN A 113 25.62 3.98 4.95
C ASN A 113 25.58 5.52 4.84
N ASN A 114 26.14 6.09 3.76
CA ASN A 114 26.03 7.54 3.47
C ASN A 114 24.62 7.96 3.04
N SER A 115 23.74 7.00 2.73
CA SER A 115 22.36 7.27 2.35
C SER A 115 21.52 7.59 3.59
N THR A 116 21.09 8.83 3.74
CA THR A 116 20.31 9.31 4.90
C THR A 116 18.93 9.77 4.43
N PRO A 117 17.83 9.26 5.02
CA PRO A 117 17.72 8.12 5.94
C PRO A 117 18.24 6.80 5.31
N SER A 118 18.21 5.69 6.07
CA SER A 118 18.78 4.41 5.64
C SER A 118 18.31 3.98 4.26
N ILE A 119 19.08 3.13 3.58
CA ILE A 119 18.74 2.65 2.23
C ILE A 119 17.39 1.91 2.21
N ASN A 120 17.06 1.14 3.25
CA ASN A 120 15.74 0.49 3.36
C ASN A 120 14.61 1.52 3.39
N THR A 121 14.79 2.63 4.13
CA THR A 121 13.81 3.74 4.14
C THR A 121 13.71 4.44 2.78
N GLN A 122 14.82 4.58 2.05
CA GLN A 122 14.78 5.15 0.68
C GLN A 122 14.00 4.24 -0.27
N LEU A 123 14.26 2.94 -0.22
CA LEU A 123 13.54 1.93 -1.00
C LEU A 123 12.06 1.88 -0.62
N GLN A 124 11.75 1.91 0.69
CA GLN A 124 10.37 1.95 1.18
C GLN A 124 9.59 3.13 0.61
N ARG A 125 10.18 4.34 0.63
CA ARG A 125 9.55 5.53 0.03
C ARG A 125 9.35 5.39 -1.47
N MET A 126 10.32 4.81 -2.18
CA MET A 126 10.20 4.55 -3.61
C MET A 126 9.06 3.57 -3.91
N VAL A 127 8.93 2.48 -3.14
CA VAL A 127 7.86 1.51 -3.31
C VAL A 127 6.51 2.11 -2.90
N TYR A 128 6.49 2.92 -1.85
CA TYR A 128 5.30 3.64 -1.42
C TYR A 128 4.76 4.54 -2.55
N ASP A 129 5.62 5.34 -3.19
CA ASP A 129 5.27 6.15 -4.35
C ASP A 129 4.79 5.25 -5.52
N ARG A 130 5.52 4.18 -5.82
CA ARG A 130 5.16 3.24 -6.89
C ARG A 130 3.76 2.64 -6.70
N ARG A 131 3.41 2.23 -5.48
CA ARG A 131 2.12 1.62 -5.17
C ARG A 131 0.97 2.64 -5.11
N SER A 132 1.26 3.89 -4.78
CA SER A 132 0.27 4.96 -4.68
C SER A 132 0.00 5.66 -6.02
N ILE A 133 1.05 5.99 -6.80
CA ILE A 133 0.94 6.77 -8.03
C ILE A 133 1.38 6.03 -9.30
N GLY A 134 1.90 4.81 -9.15
CA GLY A 134 2.31 3.93 -10.26
C GLY A 134 3.79 3.93 -10.56
N TYR A 135 4.60 4.84 -10.02
CA TYR A 135 6.05 4.91 -10.23
C TYR A 135 6.75 5.52 -9.03
N GLY A 136 8.02 5.19 -8.88
CA GLY A 136 8.91 5.69 -7.83
C GLY A 136 10.32 5.89 -8.36
N ALA A 137 11.13 6.73 -7.70
CA ALA A 137 12.48 7.01 -8.12
C ALA A 137 13.45 7.25 -6.97
N ILE A 138 14.70 6.85 -7.20
CA ILE A 138 15.84 7.14 -6.31
C ILE A 138 16.90 7.86 -7.12
N GLU A 139 17.35 9.00 -6.64
CA GLU A 139 18.45 9.79 -7.18
C GLU A 139 19.78 9.19 -6.79
N ILE A 140 20.67 9.04 -7.74
CA ILE A 140 22.08 8.70 -7.55
C ILE A 140 22.85 10.00 -7.41
N ILE A 141 23.36 10.26 -6.22
CA ILE A 141 24.16 11.46 -5.94
C ILE A 141 25.61 11.09 -6.05
N ARG A 142 26.26 11.72 -7.03
CA ARG A 142 27.68 11.51 -7.33
C ARG A 142 28.55 12.58 -6.67
N ASP A 143 29.85 12.34 -6.68
CA ASP A 143 30.87 13.31 -6.25
C ASP A 143 30.70 14.66 -6.97
N THR A 144 30.87 15.75 -6.24
CA THR A 144 30.71 17.11 -6.76
C THR A 144 31.89 17.58 -7.60
N THR A 145 33.04 16.93 -7.47
CA THR A 145 34.28 17.33 -8.13
C THR A 145 34.41 16.74 -9.54
N SER A 146 34.09 15.48 -9.71
CA SER A 146 34.25 14.74 -10.97
C SER A 146 32.97 14.14 -11.52
N LYS A 147 31.96 13.92 -10.67
CA LYS A 147 30.75 13.13 -10.97
C LYS A 147 31.06 11.67 -11.36
N SER A 148 32.25 11.17 -11.01
CA SER A 148 32.62 9.79 -11.28
C SER A 148 32.08 8.84 -10.24
N ASP A 149 32.26 9.17 -8.95
CA ASP A 149 31.99 8.27 -7.85
C ASP A 149 30.58 8.45 -7.29
N ILE A 150 29.88 7.37 -7.06
CA ILE A 150 28.60 7.37 -6.37
C ILE A 150 28.86 7.59 -4.88
N LYS A 151 28.22 8.60 -4.30
CA LYS A 151 28.39 8.93 -2.89
C LYS A 151 27.22 8.48 -2.03
N ARG A 152 25.99 8.58 -2.52
CA ARG A 152 24.79 8.18 -1.79
C ARG A 152 23.57 8.07 -2.71
N LEU A 153 22.54 7.42 -2.21
CA LEU A 153 21.23 7.28 -2.83
C LEU A 153 20.20 8.09 -2.06
N LYS A 154 19.26 8.73 -2.76
CA LYS A 154 18.23 9.56 -2.15
C LYS A 154 16.90 9.42 -2.89
N HIS A 155 15.83 9.14 -2.15
CA HIS A 155 14.48 9.16 -2.70
C HIS A 155 14.07 10.58 -3.15
N ILE A 156 13.38 10.66 -4.28
CA ILE A 156 12.73 11.88 -4.77
C ILE A 156 11.22 11.62 -4.81
N PRO A 157 10.38 12.52 -4.26
CA PRO A 157 8.93 12.39 -4.33
C PRO A 157 8.45 12.29 -5.77
N ALA A 158 7.97 11.12 -6.16
CA ALA A 158 7.73 10.81 -7.57
C ALA A 158 6.59 11.63 -8.19
N HIS A 159 5.61 12.09 -7.38
CA HIS A 159 4.51 12.95 -7.87
C HIS A 159 5.00 14.28 -8.49
N THR A 160 6.23 14.71 -8.18
CA THR A 160 6.86 15.93 -8.73
C THR A 160 7.62 15.68 -10.03
N LEU A 161 7.80 14.43 -10.42
CA LEU A 161 8.59 14.03 -11.58
C LEU A 161 7.73 13.89 -12.83
N ARG A 162 8.28 14.34 -13.97
CA ARG A 162 7.65 14.18 -15.28
C ARG A 162 8.64 13.62 -16.29
N ARG A 163 8.18 12.67 -17.11
CA ARG A 163 8.97 12.02 -18.16
C ARG A 163 9.01 12.86 -19.42
N HIS A 164 10.16 12.87 -20.08
CA HIS A 164 10.28 13.40 -21.43
C HIS A 164 9.95 12.32 -22.47
N THR A 165 9.51 12.73 -23.67
CA THR A 165 9.10 11.83 -24.76
C THR A 165 10.19 10.92 -25.27
N ASP A 166 11.47 11.23 -25.04
CA ASP A 166 12.62 10.40 -25.42
C ASP A 166 12.84 9.16 -24.51
N GLN A 167 12.05 9.02 -23.45
CA GLN A 167 12.18 7.95 -22.45
C GLN A 167 13.53 7.92 -21.70
N LYS A 168 14.37 8.93 -21.88
CA LYS A 168 15.71 9.01 -21.27
C LYS A 168 15.74 10.02 -20.13
N ARG A 169 15.08 11.18 -20.31
CA ARG A 169 15.11 12.31 -19.39
C ARG A 169 13.86 12.38 -18.51
N VAL A 170 14.08 12.90 -17.32
CA VAL A 170 13.04 13.18 -16.33
C VAL A 170 13.25 14.59 -15.81
N VAL A 171 12.18 15.35 -15.65
CA VAL A 171 12.22 16.68 -15.04
C VAL A 171 11.51 16.66 -13.69
N HIS A 172 12.15 17.22 -12.69
CA HIS A 172 11.55 17.56 -11.41
C HIS A 172 11.03 19.00 -11.49
N ILE A 173 9.77 19.18 -11.16
CA ILE A 173 9.13 20.49 -11.13
C ILE A 173 8.76 20.77 -9.66
N ASN A 174 9.44 21.72 -9.05
CA ASN A 174 9.14 22.09 -7.67
C ASN A 174 7.89 22.98 -7.59
N SER A 175 7.40 23.24 -6.37
CA SER A 175 6.23 24.09 -6.10
C SER A 175 6.37 25.54 -6.61
N LEU A 176 7.60 26.01 -6.83
CA LEU A 176 7.92 27.34 -7.36
C LEU A 176 8.05 27.34 -8.90
N GLY A 177 7.81 26.20 -9.56
CA GLY A 177 7.96 26.05 -11.00
C GLY A 177 9.40 25.93 -11.50
N LYS A 178 10.40 25.86 -10.60
CA LYS A 178 11.79 25.62 -10.99
C LYS A 178 11.92 24.17 -11.49
N LYS A 179 12.55 24.01 -12.65
CA LYS A 179 12.82 22.73 -13.29
C LYS A 179 14.24 22.29 -13.01
N VAL A 180 14.42 21.03 -12.68
CA VAL A 180 15.73 20.36 -12.60
C VAL A 180 15.63 19.08 -13.38
N TRP A 181 16.56 18.86 -14.31
CA TRP A 181 16.57 17.68 -15.17
C TRP A 181 17.41 16.57 -14.57
N PHE A 182 16.97 15.36 -14.83
CA PHE A 182 17.62 14.11 -14.49
C PHE A 182 17.67 13.21 -15.72
N VAL A 183 18.54 12.22 -15.67
CA VAL A 183 18.58 11.14 -16.66
C VAL A 183 18.26 9.82 -15.98
N ILE A 184 17.55 8.92 -16.67
CA ILE A 184 17.36 7.57 -16.17
C ILE A 184 18.70 6.85 -16.24
N TYR A 185 19.05 6.16 -15.18
CA TYR A 185 20.30 5.42 -15.06
C TYR A 185 20.56 4.53 -16.28
N GLY A 186 21.75 4.64 -16.85
CA GLY A 186 22.14 3.92 -18.04
C GLY A 186 21.55 4.42 -19.36
N LYS A 187 20.80 5.57 -19.37
CA LYS A 187 20.22 6.16 -20.59
C LYS A 187 20.84 7.50 -21.01
N ASN A 188 22.07 7.75 -20.62
CA ASN A 188 22.82 8.97 -20.92
C ASN A 188 23.49 8.94 -22.31
N TYR A 189 22.72 8.63 -23.36
CA TYR A 189 23.16 8.59 -24.75
C TYR A 189 22.17 9.35 -25.64
N ASN A 190 22.73 9.99 -26.72
CA ASN A 190 21.93 10.67 -27.73
C ASN A 190 21.19 9.67 -28.65
N ASP A 191 20.53 10.18 -29.69
CA ASP A 191 19.78 9.33 -30.62
C ASP A 191 20.71 8.56 -31.57
N ASP A 192 21.97 8.99 -31.70
CA ASP A 192 23.02 8.31 -32.46
C ASP A 192 23.73 7.21 -31.63
N GLY A 193 23.35 7.06 -30.34
CA GLY A 193 23.92 6.07 -29.42
C GLY A 193 25.24 6.50 -28.76
N GLU A 194 25.64 7.76 -28.94
CA GLU A 194 26.84 8.29 -28.31
C GLU A 194 26.58 8.73 -26.87
N LEU A 195 27.56 8.47 -26.01
CA LEU A 195 27.50 8.90 -24.59
C LEU A 195 27.47 10.44 -24.53
N CYS A 196 26.57 10.96 -23.73
CA CYS A 196 26.34 12.41 -23.58
C CYS A 196 26.19 12.82 -22.12
N ASP A 197 26.55 14.06 -21.83
CA ASP A 197 26.12 14.75 -20.63
C ASP A 197 24.73 15.35 -20.86
N ILE A 198 23.96 15.50 -19.80
CA ILE A 198 22.68 16.22 -19.82
C ILE A 198 22.82 17.41 -18.88
N ASP A 199 22.45 18.58 -19.37
CA ASP A 199 22.46 19.80 -18.58
C ASP A 199 21.30 19.78 -17.56
N ALA A 200 21.60 19.96 -16.28
CA ALA A 200 20.63 19.86 -15.20
C ALA A 200 19.57 20.98 -15.21
N ASP A 201 19.88 22.15 -15.77
CA ASP A 201 18.96 23.28 -15.83
C ASP A 201 18.11 23.28 -17.11
N THR A 202 18.73 22.97 -18.26
CA THR A 202 18.05 23.03 -19.57
C THR A 202 17.52 21.68 -20.05
N GLY A 203 18.10 20.57 -19.59
CA GLY A 203 17.80 19.22 -20.05
C GLY A 203 18.37 18.89 -21.43
N GLU A 204 19.24 19.73 -22.01
CA GLU A 204 19.83 19.48 -23.31
C GLU A 204 20.95 18.45 -23.25
N PHE A 205 21.06 17.64 -24.32
CA PHE A 205 22.21 16.77 -24.52
C PHE A 205 23.44 17.59 -24.92
N LYS A 206 24.54 17.36 -24.25
CA LYS A 206 25.85 17.95 -24.52
C LYS A 206 26.88 16.84 -24.74
N PRO A 207 27.97 17.11 -25.46
CA PRO A 207 29.04 16.11 -25.61
C PRO A 207 29.53 15.62 -24.25
N TYR A 208 29.88 14.34 -24.18
CA TYR A 208 30.37 13.72 -22.94
C TYR A 208 31.59 14.46 -22.38
N ASN A 209 31.60 14.70 -21.06
CA ASN A 209 32.62 15.45 -20.36
C ASN A 209 32.76 16.94 -20.76
N SER A 210 31.78 17.51 -21.47
CA SER A 210 31.83 18.94 -21.87
C SER A 210 31.27 19.87 -20.79
N LEU A 211 30.41 19.38 -19.89
CA LEU A 211 29.83 20.17 -18.82
C LEU A 211 30.65 20.09 -17.53
N ALA A 212 30.66 21.20 -16.78
CA ALA A 212 31.20 21.17 -15.42
C ALA A 212 30.38 20.21 -14.54
N PRO A 213 30.99 19.52 -13.55
CA PRO A 213 30.29 18.51 -12.73
C PRO A 213 28.97 18.99 -12.09
N HIS A 214 28.91 20.24 -11.63
CA HIS A 214 27.72 20.81 -11.02
C HIS A 214 26.58 21.12 -12.01
N GLN A 215 26.88 21.19 -13.30
CA GLN A 215 25.91 21.43 -14.38
C GLN A 215 25.31 20.13 -14.93
N ARG A 216 25.97 18.99 -14.67
CA ARG A 216 25.49 17.70 -15.17
C ARG A 216 24.31 17.22 -14.35
N ALA A 217 23.28 16.75 -15.04
CA ALA A 217 22.13 16.08 -14.43
C ALA A 217 22.56 14.84 -13.63
N ASN A 218 21.94 14.65 -12.48
CA ASN A 218 22.04 13.40 -11.73
C ASN A 218 21.20 12.31 -12.40
N GLU A 219 21.52 11.06 -12.07
CA GLU A 219 20.80 9.91 -12.58
C GLU A 219 19.71 9.47 -11.61
N LEU A 220 18.65 8.84 -12.17
CA LEU A 220 17.56 8.25 -11.42
C LEU A 220 17.47 6.75 -11.66
N LEU A 221 17.42 5.98 -10.60
CA LEU A 221 16.83 4.63 -10.62
C LEU A 221 15.32 4.80 -10.72
N TRP A 222 14.72 4.25 -11.77
CA TRP A 222 13.29 4.38 -12.05
C TRP A 222 12.60 3.03 -11.91
N SER A 223 11.60 2.97 -11.05
CA SER A 223 10.74 1.80 -10.86
C SER A 223 9.30 2.16 -11.18
N MET A 224 8.56 1.30 -11.86
CA MET A 224 7.17 1.56 -12.19
C MET A 224 6.31 0.30 -12.15
N GLU A 225 5.03 0.46 -11.85
CA GLU A 225 4.03 -0.59 -11.88
C GLU A 225 3.61 -0.82 -13.33
N TYR A 226 4.02 -1.93 -13.91
CA TYR A 226 3.72 -2.23 -15.31
C TYR A 226 2.21 -2.27 -15.57
N ALA A 227 1.78 -1.63 -16.64
CA ALA A 227 0.44 -1.78 -17.15
C ALA A 227 0.43 -1.69 -18.67
N PRO A 228 -0.32 -2.54 -19.38
CA PRO A 228 -0.47 -2.42 -20.83
C PRO A 228 -0.96 -1.05 -21.25
N GLY A 229 -0.35 -0.49 -22.30
CA GLY A 229 -0.71 0.83 -22.83
C GLY A 229 -0.11 2.02 -22.10
N THR A 230 0.88 1.81 -21.22
CA THR A 230 1.66 2.85 -20.56
C THR A 230 3.15 2.57 -20.73
N ASP A 231 3.85 3.43 -21.51
CA ASP A 231 5.29 3.24 -21.77
C ASP A 231 6.17 4.11 -20.87
N TYR A 232 5.61 5.16 -20.31
CA TYR A 232 6.33 6.19 -19.55
C TYR A 232 6.06 6.12 -18.06
N TYR A 233 4.81 5.78 -17.69
CA TYR A 233 4.36 5.75 -16.31
C TYR A 233 3.65 4.44 -16.01
N GLY A 234 3.79 3.97 -14.78
CA GLY A 234 3.03 2.84 -14.30
C GLY A 234 1.59 3.22 -13.93
N ARG A 235 0.77 2.21 -13.71
CA ARG A 235 -0.60 2.38 -13.24
C ARG A 235 -0.75 1.77 -11.85
N PRO A 236 -1.05 2.59 -10.82
CA PRO A 236 -1.23 2.06 -9.48
C PRO A 236 -2.47 1.16 -9.38
N PRO A 237 -2.47 0.14 -8.54
CA PRO A 237 -3.56 -0.83 -8.42
C PRO A 237 -4.91 -0.21 -8.10
N ILE A 238 -4.92 0.87 -7.32
CA ILE A 238 -6.13 1.55 -6.85
C ILE A 238 -7.04 2.08 -7.96
N ILE A 239 -6.51 2.27 -9.16
CA ILE A 239 -7.26 2.86 -10.29
C ILE A 239 -8.53 2.05 -10.61
N SER A 240 -8.48 0.73 -10.48
CA SER A 240 -9.64 -0.14 -10.73
C SER A 240 -10.77 0.08 -9.72
N CYS A 241 -10.45 0.53 -8.51
CA CYS A 241 -11.40 0.68 -7.39
C CYS A 241 -11.88 2.11 -7.17
N LEU A 242 -11.47 3.08 -8.01
CA LEU A 242 -11.86 4.49 -7.80
C LEU A 242 -13.38 4.70 -7.76
N GLY A 243 -14.14 3.91 -8.54
CA GLY A 243 -15.60 3.96 -8.53
C GLY A 243 -16.20 3.52 -7.18
N SER A 244 -15.72 2.42 -6.65
CA SER A 244 -16.16 1.83 -5.38
C SER A 244 -15.78 2.73 -4.20
N ILE A 245 -14.58 3.30 -4.21
CA ILE A 245 -14.12 4.27 -3.19
C ILE A 245 -15.00 5.52 -3.21
N LYS A 246 -15.36 6.02 -4.39
CA LYS A 246 -16.29 7.15 -4.50
C LYS A 246 -17.63 6.85 -3.83
N GLY A 247 -18.17 5.67 -4.09
CA GLY A 247 -19.42 5.24 -3.46
C GLY A 247 -19.30 5.16 -1.95
N ASP A 248 -18.20 4.59 -1.42
CA ASP A 248 -17.97 4.49 0.03
C ASP A 248 -17.84 5.87 0.70
N ILE A 249 -17.07 6.79 0.10
CA ILE A 249 -16.96 8.17 0.59
C ILE A 249 -18.33 8.86 0.59
N SER A 250 -19.14 8.63 -0.47
CA SER A 250 -20.48 9.18 -0.55
C SER A 250 -21.42 8.61 0.52
N ALA A 251 -21.29 7.31 0.84
CA ALA A 251 -22.04 6.67 1.90
C ALA A 251 -21.66 7.22 3.29
N VAL A 252 -20.35 7.43 3.54
CA VAL A 252 -19.88 8.08 4.77
C VAL A 252 -20.44 9.50 4.89
N ARG A 253 -20.39 10.27 3.80
CA ARG A 253 -20.92 11.65 3.78
C ARG A 253 -22.43 11.69 4.00
N TYR A 254 -23.17 10.75 3.39
CA TYR A 254 -24.61 10.63 3.63
C TYR A 254 -24.88 10.37 5.12
N ASN A 255 -24.17 9.42 5.72
CA ASN A 255 -24.34 9.13 7.15
C ASN A 255 -23.97 10.35 8.01
N TYR A 256 -22.87 11.03 7.70
CA TYR A 256 -22.46 12.25 8.40
C TYR A 256 -23.55 13.33 8.32
N SER A 257 -24.03 13.62 7.10
CA SER A 257 -25.13 14.58 6.90
C SER A 257 -26.42 14.14 7.58
N PHE A 258 -26.69 12.82 7.63
CA PHE A 258 -27.82 12.28 8.34
C PHE A 258 -27.73 12.53 9.86
N PHE A 259 -26.55 12.33 10.45
CA PHE A 259 -26.33 12.57 11.88
C PHE A 259 -26.31 14.07 12.21
N GLU A 260 -25.70 14.90 11.35
CA GLU A 260 -25.60 16.34 11.58
C GLU A 260 -26.96 17.04 11.43
N ASN A 261 -27.76 16.64 10.41
CA ASN A 261 -29.05 17.24 10.11
C ASN A 261 -30.23 16.41 10.67
N TYR A 262 -29.98 15.43 11.56
CA TYR A 262 -30.99 14.49 12.07
C TYR A 262 -31.75 13.71 10.98
N GLY A 263 -31.14 13.50 9.82
CA GLY A 263 -31.73 12.78 8.72
C GLY A 263 -32.80 13.56 7.98
N MET A 264 -33.83 12.87 7.51
CA MET A 264 -35.01 13.53 6.94
C MET A 264 -35.85 14.19 8.05
N PRO A 265 -36.69 15.18 7.72
CA PRO A 265 -37.63 15.73 8.68
C PRO A 265 -38.39 14.58 9.33
N LYS A 266 -38.25 14.46 10.66
CA LYS A 266 -38.88 13.37 11.41
C LYS A 266 -40.39 13.39 11.34
N PHE A 267 -40.97 14.55 11.04
CA PHE A 267 -42.40 14.77 11.03
C PHE A 267 -42.82 15.67 9.89
N ALA A 268 -43.94 15.37 9.25
CA ALA A 268 -44.71 16.31 8.47
C ALA A 268 -45.83 16.88 9.38
N VAL A 269 -45.83 18.19 9.56
CA VAL A 269 -46.89 18.88 10.27
C VAL A 269 -47.84 19.46 9.25
N THR A 270 -49.07 18.99 9.29
CA THR A 270 -50.16 19.49 8.42
C THR A 270 -51.18 20.16 9.27
N VAL A 271 -51.50 21.41 8.98
CA VAL A 271 -52.59 22.17 9.61
C VAL A 271 -53.67 22.33 8.60
N THR A 272 -54.89 21.93 8.93
CA THR A 272 -56.06 22.07 8.08
C THR A 272 -57.23 22.61 8.90
N GLY A 273 -58.11 23.38 8.27
CA GLY A 273 -59.27 23.97 8.90
C GLY A 273 -59.25 25.49 8.92
N ASP A 274 -60.21 26.06 9.67
CA ASP A 274 -60.38 27.50 9.78
C ASP A 274 -59.49 28.07 10.89
N PHE A 275 -58.23 28.36 10.52
CA PHE A 275 -57.24 28.94 11.47
C PHE A 275 -56.91 30.39 11.09
N ALA A 276 -56.77 31.24 12.08
CA ALA A 276 -56.32 32.61 11.86
C ALA A 276 -54.80 32.63 11.59
N ASP A 277 -54.44 33.05 10.40
CA ASP A 277 -53.03 33.35 10.03
C ASP A 277 -52.84 34.86 9.96
N TYR A 278 -51.60 35.29 9.72
CA TYR A 278 -51.27 36.69 9.60
C TYR A 278 -51.89 37.26 8.31
N ASP A 279 -52.89 38.17 8.47
CA ASP A 279 -53.71 38.68 7.37
C ASP A 279 -53.13 39.96 6.72
N VAL A 280 -51.85 39.90 6.35
CA VAL A 280 -51.16 40.94 5.61
C VAL A 280 -50.65 40.35 4.31
N ASP A 281 -50.91 41.07 3.18
CA ASP A 281 -50.49 40.64 1.87
C ASP A 281 -48.92 40.54 1.82
N PRO A 282 -48.37 39.43 1.32
CA PRO A 282 -46.89 39.24 1.20
C PRO A 282 -46.16 40.33 0.41
N THR A 283 -46.91 41.13 -0.36
CA THR A 283 -46.39 42.27 -1.14
C THR A 283 -46.44 43.61 -0.40
N ASP A 284 -47.03 43.65 0.81
CA ASP A 284 -47.20 44.88 1.60
C ASP A 284 -45.89 45.22 2.37
N GLU A 285 -45.60 46.49 2.52
CA GLU A 285 -44.39 46.96 3.24
C GLU A 285 -44.41 46.57 4.74
N ASP A 286 -45.60 46.36 5.30
CA ASP A 286 -45.81 45.95 6.70
C ASP A 286 -45.83 44.42 6.89
N TYR A 287 -45.54 43.61 5.86
CA TYR A 287 -45.51 42.16 5.96
C TYR A 287 -44.32 41.62 6.79
N ASP A 288 -44.61 41.04 7.94
CA ASP A 288 -43.65 40.43 8.83
C ASP A 288 -43.75 38.90 8.83
N VAL A 289 -42.84 38.24 8.16
CA VAL A 289 -42.74 36.77 8.06
C VAL A 289 -42.74 36.08 9.43
N THR A 290 -42.21 36.78 10.46
CA THR A 290 -42.14 36.20 11.84
C THR A 290 -43.48 36.04 12.49
N GLN A 291 -44.51 36.76 12.04
CA GLN A 291 -45.90 36.69 12.53
C GLN A 291 -46.68 35.52 11.96
N THR A 292 -46.23 34.94 10.81
CA THR A 292 -46.92 33.85 10.15
C THR A 292 -46.95 32.58 10.97
N LEU A 293 -48.06 31.83 10.92
CA LEU A 293 -48.21 30.53 11.60
C LEU A 293 -47.11 29.56 11.15
N ARG A 294 -46.78 29.57 9.86
CA ARG A 294 -45.70 28.77 9.26
C ARG A 294 -44.33 29.06 9.94
N TYR A 295 -44.01 30.33 10.15
CA TYR A 295 -42.75 30.71 10.79
C TYR A 295 -42.72 30.24 12.25
N ARG A 296 -43.78 30.45 13.02
CA ARG A 296 -43.90 30.04 14.42
C ARG A 296 -43.74 28.53 14.59
N ILE A 297 -44.42 27.73 13.75
CA ILE A 297 -44.29 26.28 13.74
C ILE A 297 -42.85 25.86 13.39
N SER A 298 -42.25 26.49 12.39
CA SER A 298 -40.88 26.17 11.97
C SER A 298 -39.85 26.48 13.05
N GLN A 299 -40.03 27.55 13.83
CA GLN A 299 -39.17 27.90 14.96
C GLN A 299 -39.28 26.88 16.11
N GLN A 300 -40.49 26.47 16.46
CA GLN A 300 -40.68 25.45 17.49
C GLN A 300 -40.11 24.10 17.12
N ILE A 301 -40.22 23.71 15.84
CA ILE A 301 -39.58 22.50 15.34
C ILE A 301 -38.05 22.61 15.41
N ARG A 302 -37.46 23.77 15.06
CA ARG A 302 -36.03 24.01 15.21
C ARG A 302 -35.55 23.95 16.66
N GLU A 303 -36.34 24.43 17.61
CA GLU A 303 -35.99 24.32 19.03
C GLU A 303 -36.00 22.87 19.55
N VAL A 304 -36.96 22.06 19.09
CA VAL A 304 -36.97 20.63 19.40
C VAL A 304 -35.82 19.88 18.79
N ILE A 305 -35.41 20.27 17.55
CA ILE A 305 -34.22 19.72 16.91
C ILE A 305 -32.96 20.03 17.73
N LYS A 306 -32.83 21.24 18.28
CA LYS A 306 -31.73 21.62 19.16
C LYS A 306 -31.76 20.94 20.53
N ASN A 307 -32.96 20.72 21.07
CA ASN A 307 -33.18 20.08 22.36
C ASN A 307 -34.13 18.88 22.23
N PRO A 308 -33.65 17.68 21.90
CA PRO A 308 -34.52 16.52 21.60
C PRO A 308 -35.42 16.07 22.74
N HIS A 309 -35.18 16.55 23.95
CA HIS A 309 -36.00 16.26 25.15
C HIS A 309 -37.04 17.32 25.45
N SER A 310 -37.17 18.37 24.63
CA SER A 310 -38.19 19.40 24.80
C SER A 310 -39.53 18.99 24.21
N ALA A 311 -40.63 19.40 24.86
CA ALA A 311 -41.97 19.18 24.34
C ALA A 311 -42.34 20.24 23.31
N ILE A 312 -43.02 19.84 22.24
CA ILE A 312 -43.60 20.77 21.25
C ILE A 312 -44.95 21.23 21.79
N CYS A 313 -45.13 22.54 21.95
CA CYS A 313 -46.42 23.15 22.25
C CYS A 313 -46.79 24.09 21.10
N ILE A 314 -47.67 23.65 20.21
CA ILE A 314 -48.14 24.43 19.05
C ILE A 314 -49.53 24.93 19.40
N THR A 315 -49.67 26.25 19.54
CA THR A 315 -50.99 26.90 19.70
C THR A 315 -51.40 27.49 18.36
N ILE A 316 -52.54 27.03 17.87
CA ILE A 316 -53.11 27.49 16.61
C ILE A 316 -54.40 28.26 16.95
N PRO A 317 -54.47 29.58 16.70
CA PRO A 317 -55.71 30.32 16.92
C PRO A 317 -56.72 29.92 15.86
N SER A 318 -57.97 29.64 16.28
CA SER A 318 -59.10 29.39 15.37
C SER A 318 -59.74 30.68 14.95
N GLU A 319 -60.25 30.75 13.73
CA GLU A 319 -61.02 31.87 13.22
C GLU A 319 -62.50 31.66 13.56
N GLY A 320 -63.04 32.44 14.51
CA GLY A 320 -64.43 32.38 14.96
C GLY A 320 -64.69 31.41 16.15
N GLU A 321 -65.91 31.49 16.75
CA GLU A 321 -66.28 30.68 17.91
C GLU A 321 -66.50 29.18 17.64
N GLU A 322 -66.68 28.80 16.34
CA GLU A 322 -66.90 27.41 15.89
C GLU A 322 -65.82 26.88 14.95
N GLY A 323 -64.68 27.58 14.78
CA GLY A 323 -63.62 27.19 13.87
C GLY A 323 -62.99 25.85 14.26
N ASN A 324 -63.00 24.88 13.35
CA ASN A 324 -62.44 23.56 13.57
C ASN A 324 -61.03 23.49 12.92
N VAL A 325 -59.99 23.42 13.75
CA VAL A 325 -58.59 23.31 13.31
C VAL A 325 -58.06 21.92 13.63
N ASP A 326 -57.61 21.22 12.60
CA ASP A 326 -56.96 19.91 12.73
C ASP A 326 -55.43 20.03 12.51
N LEU A 327 -54.68 19.64 13.54
CA LEU A 327 -53.21 19.53 13.49
C LEU A 327 -52.84 18.08 13.40
N LYS A 328 -52.32 17.67 12.26
CA LYS A 328 -51.82 16.31 12.06
C LYS A 328 -50.27 16.29 11.98
N ILE A 329 -49.66 15.58 12.91
CA ILE A 329 -48.24 15.30 12.91
C ILE A 329 -48.04 13.87 12.36
N THR A 330 -47.53 13.77 11.16
CA THR A 330 -47.25 12.47 10.52
C THR A 330 -45.77 12.17 10.65
N PRO A 331 -45.36 11.11 11.35
CA PRO A 331 -43.96 10.72 11.37
C PRO A 331 -43.53 10.25 9.96
N LEU A 332 -42.46 10.84 9.44
CA LEU A 332 -41.80 10.43 8.21
C LEU A 332 -40.68 9.48 8.61
N SER A 333 -41.02 8.27 9.00
CA SER A 333 -39.99 7.27 9.27
C SER A 333 -39.47 6.68 7.98
N VAL A 334 -38.25 7.06 7.60
CA VAL A 334 -37.47 6.27 6.64
C VAL A 334 -36.81 5.16 7.45
N GLN A 335 -37.21 3.93 7.21
CA GLN A 335 -36.43 2.78 7.69
C GLN A 335 -35.09 2.83 6.93
N THR A 336 -34.10 3.46 7.52
CA THR A 336 -32.72 3.36 7.03
C THR A 336 -32.26 1.94 7.38
N GLU A 337 -32.18 1.10 6.37
CA GLU A 337 -31.58 -0.21 6.53
C GLU A 337 -30.05 0.00 6.71
N GLU A 338 -29.64 0.25 7.97
CA GLU A 338 -28.22 0.42 8.35
C GLU A 338 -27.35 -0.75 7.86
N GLY A 339 -27.94 -1.93 7.67
CA GLY A 339 -27.27 -3.11 7.16
C GLY A 339 -26.69 -2.94 5.75
N HIS A 340 -27.40 -2.23 4.86
CA HIS A 340 -26.97 -2.07 3.47
C HIS A 340 -25.69 -1.25 3.33
N PHE A 341 -25.57 -0.14 4.06
CA PHE A 341 -24.33 0.66 4.03
C PHE A 341 -23.14 -0.08 4.66
N ARG A 342 -23.37 -0.87 5.70
CA ARG A 342 -22.32 -1.66 6.33
C ARG A 342 -21.80 -2.75 5.37
N MET A 343 -22.67 -3.46 4.68
CA MET A 343 -22.28 -4.46 3.68
C MET A 343 -21.53 -3.82 2.53
N TYR A 344 -22.08 -2.75 1.96
CA TYR A 344 -21.43 -2.01 0.87
C TYR A 344 -20.02 -1.53 1.23
N ARG A 345 -19.82 -0.99 2.44
CA ARG A 345 -18.51 -0.57 2.92
C ARG A 345 -17.56 -1.75 3.10
N LYS A 346 -18.07 -2.89 3.57
CA LYS A 346 -17.26 -4.11 3.67
C LYS A 346 -16.83 -4.59 2.29
N ASP A 347 -17.74 -4.66 1.33
CA ASP A 347 -17.45 -5.10 -0.03
C ASP A 347 -16.44 -4.18 -0.71
N THR A 348 -16.59 -2.85 -0.57
CA THR A 348 -15.62 -1.88 -1.10
C THR A 348 -14.26 -2.03 -0.45
N ARG A 349 -14.20 -2.24 0.88
CA ARG A 349 -12.95 -2.52 1.60
C ARG A 349 -12.25 -3.73 0.98
N ASP A 350 -12.98 -4.82 0.83
CA ASP A 350 -12.46 -6.09 0.35
C ASP A 350 -11.97 -5.97 -1.11
N GLU A 351 -12.71 -5.23 -1.96
CA GLU A 351 -12.30 -4.91 -3.33
C GLU A 351 -10.98 -4.12 -3.37
N VAL A 352 -10.81 -3.11 -2.52
CA VAL A 352 -9.57 -2.32 -2.43
C VAL A 352 -8.40 -3.19 -1.96
N ILE A 353 -8.59 -4.00 -0.92
CA ILE A 353 -7.56 -4.92 -0.41
C ILE A 353 -7.16 -5.91 -1.51
N HIS A 354 -8.14 -6.45 -2.22
CA HIS A 354 -7.91 -7.38 -3.34
C HIS A 354 -7.15 -6.73 -4.50
N SER A 355 -7.47 -5.47 -4.84
CA SER A 355 -6.76 -4.75 -5.92
C SER A 355 -5.28 -4.55 -5.62
N HIS A 356 -4.92 -4.41 -4.35
CA HIS A 356 -3.54 -4.34 -3.90
C HIS A 356 -2.87 -5.72 -3.74
N HIS A 357 -3.64 -6.79 -3.85
CA HIS A 357 -3.21 -8.17 -3.58
C HIS A 357 -2.59 -8.34 -2.19
N VAL A 358 -3.13 -7.63 -1.19
CA VAL A 358 -2.70 -7.72 0.22
C VAL A 358 -3.56 -8.77 0.92
N ASP A 359 -2.93 -9.54 1.81
CA ASP A 359 -3.69 -10.44 2.69
C ASP A 359 -4.42 -9.64 3.77
N PRO A 360 -5.73 -9.82 3.97
CA PRO A 360 -6.49 -9.09 4.99
C PRO A 360 -5.93 -9.25 6.41
N SER A 361 -5.36 -10.41 6.74
CA SER A 361 -4.77 -10.67 8.05
C SER A 361 -3.57 -9.75 8.33
N ARG A 362 -2.82 -9.38 7.28
CA ARG A 362 -1.71 -8.42 7.37
C ARG A 362 -2.16 -7.03 7.80
N LEU A 363 -3.41 -6.68 7.54
CA LEU A 363 -4.05 -5.42 7.95
C LEU A 363 -4.82 -5.54 9.27
N GLY A 364 -4.72 -6.69 9.96
CA GLY A 364 -5.46 -6.96 11.20
C GLY A 364 -6.96 -7.21 10.98
N ILE A 365 -7.36 -7.55 9.76
CA ILE A 365 -8.76 -7.80 9.41
C ILE A 365 -9.00 -9.31 9.44
N TYR A 366 -9.83 -9.75 10.38
CA TYR A 366 -10.22 -11.15 10.55
C TYR A 366 -11.74 -11.27 10.39
N ASP A 367 -12.21 -12.08 9.44
CA ASP A 367 -13.64 -12.40 9.37
C ASP A 367 -14.02 -13.45 10.42
N ALA A 368 -15.16 -13.26 11.07
CA ALA A 368 -15.70 -14.17 12.07
C ALA A 368 -16.10 -15.51 11.38
N GLY A 369 -15.24 -16.47 11.35
CA GLY A 369 -15.38 -17.76 10.67
C GLY A 369 -14.08 -18.28 10.06
N SER A 370 -13.09 -17.42 9.88
CA SER A 370 -11.76 -17.77 9.37
C SER A 370 -10.80 -18.27 10.48
N LEU A 371 -11.33 -18.85 11.54
CA LEU A 371 -10.53 -19.38 12.66
C LEU A 371 -9.80 -20.70 12.32
N ASN A 372 -9.91 -21.19 11.09
CA ASN A 372 -9.08 -22.31 10.60
C ASN A 372 -7.72 -21.78 10.16
N GLY A 373 -6.74 -21.86 11.06
CA GLY A 373 -5.36 -21.40 10.87
C GLY A 373 -4.64 -21.90 9.61
N GLY A 374 -5.09 -23.02 9.01
CA GLY A 374 -4.52 -23.58 7.79
C GLY A 374 -4.73 -22.73 6.53
N ASN A 375 -5.85 -22.00 6.42
CA ASN A 375 -6.10 -21.13 5.27
C ASN A 375 -5.33 -19.81 5.36
N SER A 376 -5.10 -19.30 6.56
CA SER A 376 -4.36 -18.04 6.79
C SER A 376 -2.90 -18.14 6.34
N ASP A 377 -2.24 -19.28 6.59
CA ASP A 377 -0.85 -19.49 6.19
C ASP A 377 -0.70 -19.56 4.66
N ASN A 378 -1.65 -20.17 3.97
CA ASN A 378 -1.63 -20.27 2.51
C ASN A 378 -1.91 -18.92 1.83
N THR A 379 -2.83 -18.11 2.36
CA THR A 379 -3.12 -16.78 1.82
C THR A 379 -1.96 -15.81 2.06
N MET A 380 -1.35 -15.86 3.24
CA MET A 380 -0.14 -15.09 3.56
C MET A 380 1.05 -15.52 2.66
N ALA A 381 1.22 -16.82 2.41
CA ALA A 381 2.23 -17.30 1.47
C ALA A 381 1.98 -16.77 0.05
N SER A 382 0.73 -16.81 -0.42
CA SER A 382 0.34 -16.25 -1.73
C SER A 382 0.66 -14.74 -1.82
N TYR A 383 0.38 -13.96 -0.78
CA TYR A 383 0.75 -12.55 -0.68
C TYR A 383 2.27 -12.36 -0.76
N LYS A 384 3.05 -13.11 0.02
CA LYS A 384 4.51 -13.02 0.03
C LYS A 384 5.12 -13.35 -1.33
N TYR A 385 4.71 -14.47 -1.94
CA TYR A 385 5.28 -14.92 -3.22
C TYR A 385 4.74 -14.15 -4.43
N GLY A 386 3.44 -13.80 -4.42
CA GLY A 386 2.79 -13.16 -5.57
C GLY A 386 3.00 -11.64 -5.62
N THR A 387 3.07 -10.97 -4.48
CA THR A 387 3.13 -9.50 -4.42
C THR A 387 4.47 -9.01 -3.91
N ILE A 388 4.95 -9.54 -2.79
CA ILE A 388 6.14 -9.01 -2.12
C ILE A 388 7.43 -9.43 -2.81
N ALA A 389 7.59 -10.70 -3.12
CA ALA A 389 8.83 -11.23 -3.69
C ALA A 389 9.24 -10.56 -5.01
N PRO A 390 8.33 -10.28 -5.98
CA PRO A 390 8.70 -9.57 -7.20
C PRO A 390 9.19 -8.15 -6.96
N ILE A 391 8.53 -7.40 -6.05
CA ILE A 391 8.90 -6.01 -5.73
C ILE A 391 10.25 -5.99 -5.01
N LYS A 392 10.44 -6.91 -4.04
CA LYS A 392 11.71 -7.10 -3.34
C LYS A 392 12.85 -7.40 -4.31
N ALA A 393 12.66 -8.36 -5.22
CA ALA A 393 13.65 -8.72 -6.22
C ALA A 393 14.02 -7.54 -7.13
N GLU A 394 13.05 -6.70 -7.50
CA GLU A 394 13.32 -5.48 -8.27
C GLU A 394 14.13 -4.46 -7.46
N CYS A 395 13.78 -4.22 -6.19
CA CYS A 395 14.55 -3.34 -5.31
C CYS A 395 16.00 -3.83 -5.16
N GLU A 396 16.20 -5.14 -4.94
CA GLU A 396 17.52 -5.74 -4.88
C GLU A 396 18.29 -5.59 -6.19
N ALA A 397 17.62 -5.81 -7.33
CA ALA A 397 18.22 -5.65 -8.64
C ALA A 397 18.68 -4.20 -8.90
N LEU A 398 17.90 -3.20 -8.51
CA LEU A 398 18.27 -1.78 -8.63
C LEU A 398 19.54 -1.45 -7.82
N ILE A 399 19.66 -1.95 -6.60
CA ILE A 399 20.88 -1.72 -5.79
C ILE A 399 22.04 -2.53 -6.34
N ASN A 400 21.82 -3.76 -6.81
CA ASN A 400 22.88 -4.56 -7.42
C ASN A 400 23.37 -4.00 -8.76
N LEU A 401 22.58 -3.18 -9.48
CA LEU A 401 23.10 -2.39 -10.61
C LEU A 401 24.13 -1.35 -10.14
N ILE A 402 23.89 -0.71 -9.01
CA ILE A 402 24.84 0.24 -8.40
C ILE A 402 26.10 -0.51 -7.92
N ALA A 403 25.94 -1.67 -7.28
CA ALA A 403 27.06 -2.51 -6.87
C ALA A 403 27.96 -2.88 -8.06
N LYS A 404 27.34 -3.23 -9.19
CA LYS A 404 28.09 -3.55 -10.43
C LYS A 404 28.89 -2.35 -10.95
N GLU A 405 28.34 -1.14 -10.92
CA GLU A 405 29.09 0.07 -11.30
C GLU A 405 30.25 0.35 -10.35
N LEU A 406 30.09 0.05 -9.08
CA LEU A 406 31.16 0.14 -8.06
C LEU A 406 32.19 -0.98 -8.17
N GLU A 407 32.12 -1.81 -9.22
CA GLU A 407 32.97 -2.99 -9.42
C GLU A 407 32.91 -3.98 -8.24
N VAL A 408 31.73 -4.11 -7.62
CA VAL A 408 31.45 -5.11 -6.58
C VAL A 408 30.85 -6.33 -7.26
N ASN A 409 31.64 -7.37 -7.41
CA ASN A 409 31.25 -8.59 -8.13
C ASN A 409 31.14 -9.81 -7.22
N THR A 410 31.76 -9.76 -6.03
CA THR A 410 31.81 -10.88 -5.08
C THR A 410 30.75 -10.81 -3.98
N TRP A 411 30.03 -9.69 -3.89
CA TRP A 411 28.97 -9.46 -2.92
C TRP A 411 27.66 -9.04 -3.59
N ARG A 412 26.55 -9.48 -3.00
CA ARG A 412 25.21 -9.17 -3.47
C ARG A 412 24.40 -8.54 -2.33
N PHE A 413 23.74 -7.44 -2.63
CA PHE A 413 22.75 -6.82 -1.75
C PHE A 413 21.48 -7.67 -1.70
N CYS A 414 21.04 -8.00 -0.49
CA CYS A 414 19.81 -8.74 -0.22
C CYS A 414 19.01 -8.01 0.87
N ILE A 415 17.73 -7.83 0.66
CA ILE A 415 16.81 -7.31 1.66
C ILE A 415 16.44 -8.47 2.60
N GLU A 416 16.47 -8.22 3.90
CA GLU A 416 16.06 -9.23 4.88
C GLU A 416 14.54 -9.21 5.06
N ASP A 417 13.95 -10.40 5.11
CA ASP A 417 12.52 -10.53 5.31
C ASP A 417 12.13 -10.11 6.73
N VAL A 418 11.04 -9.34 6.82
CA VAL A 418 10.33 -9.15 8.09
C VAL A 418 9.53 -10.43 8.36
N ALA A 419 10.20 -11.48 8.81
CA ALA A 419 9.50 -12.67 9.24
C ALA A 419 8.89 -12.39 10.62
N PRO A 420 7.59 -12.55 10.82
CA PRO A 420 7.06 -12.67 12.17
C PRO A 420 7.77 -13.87 12.81
N ILE A 421 8.35 -13.67 13.98
CA ILE A 421 9.00 -14.75 14.73
C ILE A 421 7.87 -15.68 15.17
N ASP A 422 7.64 -16.76 14.41
CA ASP A 422 6.76 -17.83 14.83
C ASP A 422 7.58 -18.80 15.69
N TYR A 423 7.70 -18.46 16.97
CA TYR A 423 8.45 -19.26 17.93
C TYR A 423 8.04 -20.75 17.92
N ASN A 424 6.77 -21.06 17.66
CA ASN A 424 6.28 -22.43 17.67
C ASN A 424 6.74 -23.21 16.44
N LYS A 425 6.72 -22.60 15.24
CA LYS A 425 7.23 -23.23 14.01
C LYS A 425 8.76 -23.36 14.05
N ASP A 426 9.45 -22.32 14.49
CA ASP A 426 10.90 -22.34 14.62
C ASP A 426 11.34 -23.38 15.66
N LEU A 427 10.64 -23.48 16.79
CA LEU A 427 10.90 -24.49 17.82
C LEU A 427 10.64 -25.90 17.29
N ALA A 428 9.51 -26.13 16.62
CA ALA A 428 9.18 -27.43 16.04
C ALA A 428 10.19 -27.86 14.97
N LEU A 429 10.66 -26.93 14.13
CA LEU A 429 11.69 -27.18 13.13
C LEU A 429 13.04 -27.51 13.78
N ALA A 430 13.45 -26.73 14.79
CA ALA A 430 14.67 -26.96 15.53
C ALA A 430 14.67 -28.33 16.24
N ASP A 431 13.55 -28.67 16.90
CA ASP A 431 13.35 -29.95 17.56
C ASP A 431 13.40 -31.10 16.55
N PHE A 432 12.71 -30.97 15.44
CA PHE A 432 12.70 -31.98 14.37
C PHE A 432 14.09 -32.24 13.78
N LEU A 433 14.86 -31.19 13.50
CA LEU A 433 16.19 -31.32 12.90
C LEU A 433 17.20 -31.85 13.93
N PHE A 434 17.12 -31.38 15.17
CA PHE A 434 18.01 -31.81 16.26
C PHE A 434 17.74 -33.27 16.67
N ALA A 435 16.48 -33.66 16.85
CA ALA A 435 16.09 -35.01 17.22
C ALA A 435 16.54 -36.07 16.20
N ARG A 436 16.66 -35.70 14.93
CA ARG A 436 17.10 -36.59 13.83
C ARG A 436 18.61 -36.52 13.54
N GLY A 437 19.37 -35.79 14.34
CA GLY A 437 20.82 -35.67 14.17
C GLY A 437 21.21 -34.90 12.90
N ALA A 438 20.28 -34.13 12.30
CA ALA A 438 20.56 -33.30 11.14
C ALA A 438 21.34 -32.02 11.48
N MET A 439 21.25 -31.58 12.75
CA MET A 439 21.93 -30.38 13.28
C MET A 439 22.79 -30.74 14.46
N THR A 440 23.90 -30.02 14.60
CA THR A 440 24.72 -30.00 15.84
C THR A 440 24.13 -28.99 16.83
N ILE A 441 24.58 -29.02 18.09
CA ILE A 441 24.20 -27.98 19.07
C ILE A 441 24.72 -26.62 18.61
N LYS A 442 25.89 -26.54 17.99
CA LYS A 442 26.46 -25.32 17.43
C LYS A 442 25.56 -24.77 16.33
N ASP A 443 25.15 -25.60 15.38
CA ASP A 443 24.22 -25.18 14.33
C ASP A 443 22.88 -24.67 14.89
N LEU A 444 22.40 -25.29 15.96
CA LEU A 444 21.17 -24.86 16.63
C LEU A 444 21.34 -23.48 17.29
N ILE A 445 22.47 -23.26 17.97
CA ILE A 445 22.78 -21.96 18.59
C ILE A 445 22.95 -20.88 17.52
N ASP A 446 23.71 -21.16 16.46
CA ASP A 446 24.00 -20.19 15.39
C ASP A 446 22.76 -19.79 14.62
N ASN A 447 21.85 -20.73 14.32
CA ASN A 447 20.65 -20.48 13.54
C ASN A 447 19.45 -19.98 14.37
N PHE A 448 19.34 -20.44 15.62
CA PHE A 448 18.16 -20.17 16.45
C PHE A 448 18.48 -19.42 17.75
N GLY A 449 19.73 -19.40 18.20
CA GLY A 449 20.15 -18.79 19.49
C GLY A 449 19.70 -17.33 19.60
N ASN A 450 19.98 -16.52 18.59
CA ASN A 450 19.57 -15.11 18.56
C ASN A 450 18.05 -14.93 18.61
N LYS A 451 17.29 -15.85 17.99
CA LYS A 451 15.82 -15.81 17.98
C LYS A 451 15.21 -16.14 19.35
N PHE A 452 15.88 -17.01 20.10
CA PHE A 452 15.41 -17.44 21.43
C PHE A 452 16.12 -16.70 22.58
N GLY A 453 17.02 -15.75 22.27
CA GLY A 453 17.77 -15.01 23.28
C GLY A 453 18.78 -15.90 24.06
N LEU A 454 19.25 -16.96 23.43
CA LEU A 454 20.23 -17.87 24.00
C LEU A 454 21.63 -17.37 23.64
N ASP A 455 22.32 -16.79 24.61
CA ASP A 455 23.75 -16.45 24.53
C ASP A 455 24.54 -17.56 25.22
N ILE A 456 24.72 -18.68 24.51
CA ILE A 456 25.51 -19.81 25.03
C ILE A 456 26.94 -19.65 24.50
N GLN A 457 27.83 -19.22 25.38
CA GLN A 457 29.26 -19.15 25.09
C GLN A 457 29.87 -20.52 25.38
N GLY A 458 30.36 -21.18 24.34
CA GLY A 458 31.20 -22.38 24.45
C GLY A 458 32.49 -22.20 23.66
N GLU A 459 33.54 -22.91 24.00
CA GLU A 459 34.76 -22.92 23.20
C GLU A 459 34.46 -23.62 21.85
N GLU A 460 34.95 -23.06 20.74
CA GLU A 460 34.68 -23.58 19.39
C GLU A 460 35.12 -25.04 19.18
N GLU A 461 36.04 -25.52 20.00
CA GLU A 461 36.60 -26.90 19.97
C GLU A 461 35.82 -27.88 20.84
N ASP A 462 34.73 -27.45 21.49
CA ASP A 462 34.01 -28.33 22.43
C ASP A 462 33.32 -29.47 21.67
N TYR A 463 33.72 -30.70 21.94
CA TYR A 463 33.16 -31.90 21.30
C TYR A 463 31.63 -31.93 21.37
N TYR A 464 31.07 -31.54 22.50
CA TYR A 464 29.62 -31.57 22.70
C TYR A 464 28.87 -30.61 21.79
N LEU A 465 29.47 -29.48 21.43
CA LEU A 465 28.85 -28.49 20.56
C LEU A 465 28.81 -28.95 19.10
N ASN A 466 29.81 -29.72 18.67
CA ASN A 466 29.99 -30.17 17.29
C ASN A 466 29.49 -31.61 17.05
N ALA A 467 29.14 -32.34 18.11
CA ALA A 467 28.58 -33.69 17.98
C ALA A 467 27.12 -33.67 17.49
N ARG A 468 26.76 -34.64 16.65
CA ARG A 468 25.37 -34.87 16.26
C ARG A 468 24.73 -35.84 17.24
N TYR A 469 23.47 -35.56 17.61
CA TYR A 469 22.74 -36.36 18.57
C TYR A 469 21.52 -37.00 17.89
N LEU A 470 21.27 -38.27 18.16
CA LEU A 470 20.06 -38.97 17.81
C LEU A 470 19.32 -39.35 19.08
N ASN A 471 18.15 -38.77 19.31
CA ASN A 471 17.36 -38.95 20.53
C ASN A 471 18.16 -38.74 21.83
N GLY A 472 19.03 -37.72 21.83
CA GLY A 472 19.84 -37.36 23.01
C GLY A 472 21.13 -38.18 23.21
N VAL A 473 21.43 -39.14 22.31
CA VAL A 473 22.67 -39.93 22.34
C VAL A 473 23.57 -39.47 21.19
N PRO A 474 24.88 -39.21 21.44
CA PRO A 474 25.82 -38.87 20.37
C PRO A 474 25.84 -39.96 19.28
N LEU A 475 25.77 -39.56 18.03
CA LEU A 475 25.67 -40.48 16.88
C LEU A 475 26.87 -41.47 16.85
N GLU A 476 28.05 -41.05 17.25
CA GLU A 476 29.23 -41.89 17.35
C GLU A 476 29.06 -43.04 18.36
N GLN A 477 28.37 -42.79 19.47
CA GLN A 477 28.10 -43.84 20.47
C GLN A 477 27.05 -44.85 19.96
N VAL A 478 26.06 -44.35 19.17
CA VAL A 478 25.09 -45.24 18.51
C VAL A 478 25.79 -46.13 17.48
N TRP A 479 26.74 -45.57 16.72
CA TRP A 479 27.50 -46.29 15.70
C TRP A 479 28.44 -47.34 16.33
N ASN A 480 29.15 -46.97 17.39
CA ASN A 480 30.02 -47.89 18.09
C ASN A 480 29.27 -49.03 18.81
N GLN A 481 28.03 -48.76 19.26
CA GLN A 481 27.18 -49.81 19.84
C GLN A 481 26.68 -50.80 18.77
N THR A 482 26.55 -50.42 17.52
CA THR A 482 26.17 -51.30 16.40
C THR A 482 27.37 -52.17 15.94
N GLU A 483 28.61 -51.71 16.05
CA GLU A 483 29.80 -52.52 15.73
C GLU A 483 30.12 -53.58 16.78
N ASP A 484 29.81 -53.34 18.05
CA ASP A 484 30.06 -54.29 19.16
C ASP A 484 28.92 -55.28 19.43
N ASN A 485 27.78 -55.14 18.72
CA ASN A 485 26.63 -56.02 18.93
C ASN A 485 26.26 -56.80 17.66
N PRO A 486 26.82 -58.02 17.51
CA PRO A 486 26.61 -58.84 16.30
C PRO A 486 25.17 -59.36 16.09
N TYR A 487 24.24 -59.04 17.00
CA TYR A 487 22.82 -59.46 16.93
C TYR A 487 21.86 -58.34 16.55
N LEU A 488 22.34 -57.10 16.34
CA LEU A 488 21.53 -56.06 15.78
C LEU A 488 21.70 -56.10 14.25
N GLU A 489 20.95 -56.97 13.61
CA GLU A 489 20.84 -56.95 12.16
C GLU A 489 20.27 -55.59 11.73
N VAL A 490 20.99 -54.92 10.84
CA VAL A 490 20.58 -53.63 10.22
C VAL A 490 19.16 -53.73 9.64
N ASP A 491 18.77 -54.91 9.20
CA ASP A 491 17.45 -55.25 8.70
C ASP A 491 16.33 -55.08 9.76
N SER A 492 16.62 -55.29 11.06
CA SER A 492 15.62 -55.10 12.12
C SER A 492 15.31 -53.63 12.41
N ILE A 493 16.32 -52.76 12.23
CA ILE A 493 16.16 -51.31 12.39
C ILE A 493 15.44 -50.73 11.15
N LEU A 494 15.78 -51.21 9.95
CA LEU A 494 15.08 -50.84 8.72
C LEU A 494 13.63 -51.31 8.72
N ALA A 495 13.35 -52.55 9.17
CA ALA A 495 12.00 -53.07 9.30
C ALA A 495 11.15 -52.33 10.34
N SER A 496 11.75 -51.85 11.43
CA SER A 496 11.04 -50.98 12.40
C SER A 496 10.74 -49.59 11.87
N LEU A 497 11.60 -49.04 11.01
CA LEU A 497 11.39 -47.75 10.32
C LEU A 497 10.35 -47.87 9.20
N GLU A 498 10.35 -48.98 8.43
CA GLU A 498 9.36 -49.29 7.42
C GLU A 498 7.99 -49.59 8.05
N GLY A 499 7.95 -50.30 9.20
CA GLY A 499 6.73 -50.55 9.96
C GLY A 499 6.04 -49.27 10.43
N ASN A 500 6.80 -48.34 10.99
CA ASN A 500 6.28 -47.04 11.44
C ASN A 500 5.85 -46.11 10.29
N LEU A 501 6.47 -46.26 9.11
CA LEU A 501 6.05 -45.52 7.90
C LEU A 501 4.72 -46.05 7.36
N ASN A 502 4.55 -47.38 7.36
CA ASN A 502 3.30 -48.03 6.87
C ASN A 502 2.13 -47.78 7.83
N GLU A 503 2.35 -47.79 9.15
CA GLU A 503 1.29 -47.45 10.13
C GLU A 503 0.85 -45.98 10.00
N SER A 504 1.75 -45.09 9.64
CA SER A 504 1.37 -43.67 9.40
C SER A 504 0.60 -43.47 8.09
N ILE A 505 0.90 -44.27 7.07
CA ILE A 505 0.18 -44.22 5.78
C ILE A 505 -1.20 -44.89 5.89
N GLU A 506 -1.32 -46.06 6.58
CA GLU A 506 -2.60 -46.70 6.82
C GLU A 506 -3.52 -45.91 7.76
N GLY A 507 -2.94 -45.13 8.68
CA GLY A 507 -3.67 -44.17 9.54
C GLY A 507 -4.30 -43.03 8.75
N GLU A 508 -3.61 -42.49 7.77
CA GLU A 508 -4.13 -41.43 6.90
C GLU A 508 -5.17 -41.94 5.88
N GLU A 509 -5.00 -43.14 5.35
CA GLU A 509 -6.01 -43.73 4.45
C GLU A 509 -7.32 -44.12 5.17
N ALA A 510 -7.24 -44.55 6.44
CA ALA A 510 -8.41 -44.88 7.25
C ALA A 510 -9.22 -43.64 7.70
N ASP A 511 -8.61 -42.48 7.77
CA ASP A 511 -9.32 -41.23 8.06
C ASP A 511 -9.93 -40.58 6.80
N ILE A 512 -9.45 -40.92 5.62
CA ILE A 512 -10.04 -40.48 4.34
C ILE A 512 -11.31 -41.27 4.00
N GLU A 513 -11.36 -42.59 4.29
CA GLU A 513 -12.56 -43.40 4.05
C GLU A 513 -13.73 -43.15 5.04
N LYS A 514 -13.53 -42.39 6.09
CA LYS A 514 -14.60 -42.00 7.06
C LYS A 514 -15.24 -40.65 6.77
N GLN A 515 -14.86 -39.99 5.69
CA GLN A 515 -15.41 -38.68 5.29
C GLN A 515 -16.20 -38.68 3.97
N ASP A 516 -16.50 -39.85 3.39
CA ASP A 516 -17.46 -39.98 2.29
C ASP A 516 -18.84 -40.48 2.79
#